data_e2e9af7b5edb273bc6d6c064ff624e70
#
_entry.id   e2e9af7b5edb273bc6d6c064ff624e70
#
_cell.length_a   1.000
_cell.length_b   1.000
_cell.length_c   1.000
_cell.angle_alpha   90.00
_cell.angle_beta   90.00
_cell.angle_gamma   90.00
#
_symmetry.space_group_name_H-M   'P 1'
#
loop_
_entity.id
_entity.type
_entity.pdbx_description
1 polymer ?
#
loop_
_entity_poly.entity_id
_entity_poly.type
_entity_poly.pdbx_seq_one_letter_code
_entity_poly.pdbx_strand_id
1 'polypeptide(L)'
;YRYDYVSGFIGFTKEDQDLIHKSGSVVAGLVPTIVDAVYDKLFNYDITWSHFAEDQDGLNTAATHDVQQVAMGSEVITFRKTMLTKYLKKLVSSEWNLSYLKYLDWVGHIHTTTPLKKSSINVEYIHINALMGYVAAVVVGALQKCTEWDDDTRDNIVNAYNKFFWVQNDLFSRYYVKERVLSDKEKEAVKREKEEQANAVRKELRSESTLNAVVGVAAGLVLGVVGAKYLR
;
A
#
# COMPACT_ATOMS: atom_id res chain seq x y z
N TYR A 1 -8.79 8.82 7.69
CA TYR A 1 -9.75 8.89 6.55
C TYR A 1 -9.27 8.11 5.33
N ARG A 2 -8.14 8.54 4.66
CA ARG A 2 -7.69 7.87 3.43
C ARG A 2 -7.37 6.39 3.65
N TYR A 3 -6.59 6.08 4.67
CA TYR A 3 -6.31 4.70 5.06
C TYR A 3 -7.60 3.91 5.35
N ASP A 4 -8.52 4.48 6.14
CA ASP A 4 -9.77 3.80 6.50
C ASP A 4 -10.65 3.53 5.29
N TYR A 5 -10.67 4.48 4.34
CA TYR A 5 -11.39 4.31 3.09
C TYR A 5 -10.79 3.20 2.24
N VAL A 6 -9.47 3.27 1.98
CA VAL A 6 -8.80 2.30 1.09
C VAL A 6 -8.80 0.91 1.69
N SER A 7 -8.45 0.77 2.99
CA SER A 7 -8.48 -0.54 3.67
C SER A 7 -9.89 -1.12 3.72
N GLY A 8 -10.89 -0.30 4.02
CA GLY A 8 -12.29 -0.74 4.00
C GLY A 8 -12.79 -1.15 2.63
N PHE A 9 -12.42 -0.41 1.56
CA PHE A 9 -12.80 -0.72 0.19
C PHE A 9 -12.16 -2.02 -0.33
N ILE A 10 -10.86 -2.22 -0.01
CA ILE A 10 -10.11 -3.44 -0.37
C ILE A 10 -10.55 -4.63 0.51
N GLY A 11 -11.17 -4.39 1.64
CA GLY A 11 -11.49 -5.42 2.64
C GLY A 11 -10.25 -5.88 3.41
N PHE A 12 -9.29 -4.97 3.69
CA PHE A 12 -8.14 -5.24 4.53
C PHE A 12 -8.54 -5.10 6.00
N THR A 13 -8.68 -6.23 6.68
CA THR A 13 -9.27 -6.33 8.02
C THR A 13 -8.23 -6.64 9.10
N LYS A 14 -8.71 -6.76 10.34
CA LYS A 14 -7.89 -7.20 11.46
C LYS A 14 -7.37 -8.63 11.28
N GLU A 15 -8.17 -9.50 10.67
CA GLU A 15 -7.76 -10.87 10.34
C GLU A 15 -6.58 -10.88 9.37
N ASP A 16 -6.59 -10.02 8.34
CA ASP A 16 -5.45 -9.89 7.42
C ASP A 16 -4.18 -9.42 8.15
N GLN A 17 -4.31 -8.46 9.09
CA GLN A 17 -3.20 -7.99 9.92
C GLN A 17 -2.62 -9.11 10.79
N ASP A 18 -3.47 -9.94 11.39
CA ASP A 18 -3.07 -11.07 12.21
C ASP A 18 -2.38 -12.17 11.38
N LEU A 19 -2.84 -12.40 10.15
CA LEU A 19 -2.20 -13.32 9.19
C LEU A 19 -0.81 -12.81 8.77
N ILE A 20 -0.65 -11.51 8.54
CA ILE A 20 0.68 -10.91 8.28
C ILE A 20 1.60 -11.11 9.49
N HIS A 21 1.13 -10.89 10.71
CA HIS A 21 1.91 -11.16 11.92
C HIS A 21 2.25 -12.65 12.08
N LYS A 22 1.29 -13.53 11.84
CA LYS A 22 1.49 -14.99 11.90
C LYS A 22 2.61 -15.44 10.96
N SER A 23 2.68 -14.86 9.77
CA SER A 23 3.71 -15.16 8.77
C SER A 23 5.03 -14.39 8.98
N GLY A 24 5.09 -13.51 9.98
CA GLY A 24 6.17 -12.55 10.16
C GLY A 24 7.56 -13.17 10.29
N SER A 25 7.70 -14.31 10.99
CA SER A 25 8.98 -15.02 11.13
C SER A 25 9.50 -15.56 9.78
N VAL A 26 8.59 -16.14 8.99
CA VAL A 26 8.93 -16.69 7.66
C VAL A 26 9.36 -15.56 6.73
N VAL A 27 8.56 -14.50 6.64
CA VAL A 27 8.86 -13.37 5.75
C VAL A 27 10.12 -12.63 6.22
N ALA A 28 10.33 -12.47 7.52
CA ALA A 28 11.56 -11.88 8.06
C ALA A 28 12.82 -12.68 7.67
N GLY A 29 12.72 -14.01 7.58
CA GLY A 29 13.77 -14.87 7.08
C GLY A 29 14.08 -14.67 5.59
N LEU A 30 13.07 -14.28 4.81
CA LEU A 30 13.20 -14.03 3.37
C LEU A 30 13.74 -12.61 3.05
N VAL A 31 13.73 -11.69 4.02
CA VAL A 31 14.09 -10.29 3.79
C VAL A 31 15.45 -10.10 3.12
N PRO A 32 16.54 -10.79 3.51
CA PRO A 32 17.82 -10.63 2.83
C PRO A 32 17.74 -10.96 1.33
N THR A 33 17.10 -12.07 0.99
CA THR A 33 16.90 -12.50 -0.41
C THR A 33 16.04 -11.51 -1.19
N ILE A 34 14.97 -10.99 -0.56
CA ILE A 34 14.10 -9.97 -1.17
C ILE A 34 14.89 -8.69 -1.45
N VAL A 35 15.70 -8.23 -0.48
CA VAL A 35 16.52 -7.02 -0.62
C VAL A 35 17.52 -7.17 -1.76
N ASP A 36 18.21 -8.30 -1.83
CA ASP A 36 19.16 -8.54 -2.92
C ASP A 36 18.46 -8.58 -4.29
N ALA A 37 17.36 -9.31 -4.41
CA ALA A 37 16.55 -9.36 -5.63
C ALA A 37 16.05 -7.97 -6.07
N VAL A 38 15.67 -7.11 -5.13
CA VAL A 38 15.26 -5.73 -5.40
C VAL A 38 16.41 -4.92 -5.99
N TYR A 39 17.59 -4.94 -5.37
CA TYR A 39 18.72 -4.16 -5.84
C TYR A 39 19.30 -4.70 -7.14
N ASP A 40 19.33 -6.02 -7.34
CA ASP A 40 19.67 -6.62 -8.64
C ASP A 40 18.69 -6.16 -9.73
N LYS A 41 17.40 -6.09 -9.40
CA LYS A 41 16.37 -5.60 -10.34
C LYS A 41 16.56 -4.13 -10.67
N LEU A 42 16.80 -3.27 -9.68
CA LEU A 42 17.04 -1.84 -9.88
C LEU A 42 18.31 -1.59 -10.71
N PHE A 43 19.36 -2.36 -10.47
CA PHE A 43 20.62 -2.25 -11.21
C PHE A 43 20.49 -2.54 -12.71
N ASN A 44 19.54 -3.38 -13.10
CA ASN A 44 19.31 -3.74 -14.50
C ASN A 44 18.64 -2.64 -15.34
N TYR A 45 18.31 -1.49 -14.73
CA TYR A 45 17.66 -0.36 -15.42
C TYR A 45 18.40 0.94 -15.11
N ASP A 46 19.09 1.52 -16.07
CA ASP A 46 19.84 2.77 -15.92
C ASP A 46 18.98 3.89 -15.33
N ILE A 47 17.72 4.00 -15.78
CA ILE A 47 16.76 5.01 -15.32
C ILE A 47 16.47 4.91 -13.81
N THR A 48 16.48 3.71 -13.22
CA THR A 48 16.29 3.55 -11.77
C THR A 48 17.61 3.68 -11.02
N TRP A 49 18.69 3.20 -11.63
CA TRP A 49 20.01 3.19 -11.01
C TRP A 49 20.60 4.59 -10.89
N SER A 50 20.29 5.49 -11.84
CA SER A 50 20.74 6.87 -11.82
C SER A 50 20.38 7.65 -10.56
N HIS A 51 19.25 7.32 -9.91
CA HIS A 51 18.86 7.93 -8.64
C HIS A 51 19.86 7.70 -7.50
N PHE A 52 20.70 6.69 -7.57
CA PHE A 52 21.74 6.42 -6.58
C PHE A 52 23.04 7.19 -6.83
N ALA A 53 23.19 7.83 -7.98
CA ALA A 53 24.33 8.70 -8.31
C ALA A 53 24.12 10.14 -7.78
N GLU A 54 22.91 10.50 -7.37
CA GLU A 54 22.58 11.80 -6.79
C GLU A 54 23.01 11.87 -5.31
N ASP A 55 23.07 13.08 -4.78
CA ASP A 55 23.34 13.31 -3.34
C ASP A 55 22.34 12.60 -2.46
N GLN A 56 22.84 11.87 -1.47
CA GLN A 56 22.00 11.10 -0.55
C GLN A 56 22.07 11.68 0.86
N ASP A 57 20.92 12.13 1.40
CA ASP A 57 20.84 12.58 2.79
C ASP A 57 21.27 11.48 3.78
N GLY A 58 22.15 11.82 4.71
CA GLY A 58 22.64 10.92 5.75
C GLY A 58 23.88 10.11 5.34
N LEU A 59 24.43 10.34 4.15
CA LEU A 59 25.73 9.85 3.73
C LEU A 59 26.67 11.04 3.50
N ASN A 60 27.85 11.01 4.15
CA ASN A 60 28.91 12.00 3.93
C ASN A 60 29.74 11.68 2.68
N THR A 61 29.12 11.06 1.68
CA THR A 61 29.78 10.75 0.41
C THR A 61 29.39 11.81 -0.61
N ALA A 62 30.36 12.40 -1.27
CA ALA A 62 30.10 13.28 -2.41
C ALA A 62 29.32 12.49 -3.49
N ALA A 63 28.26 13.12 -4.03
CA ALA A 63 27.57 12.57 -5.19
C ALA A 63 28.60 12.31 -6.30
N THR A 64 28.55 11.14 -6.86
CA THR A 64 29.45 10.83 -7.99
C THR A 64 28.95 11.48 -9.27
N HIS A 65 27.65 11.82 -9.35
CA HIS A 65 26.94 12.27 -10.56
C HIS A 65 27.16 11.40 -11.79
N ASP A 66 27.85 10.28 -11.61
CA ASP A 66 28.16 9.32 -12.65
C ASP A 66 27.60 7.94 -12.25
N VAL A 67 26.56 7.52 -12.95
CA VAL A 67 25.86 6.23 -12.74
C VAL A 67 26.83 5.05 -12.81
N GLN A 68 27.85 5.13 -13.67
CA GLN A 68 28.83 4.05 -13.87
C GLN A 68 29.75 3.84 -12.64
N GLN A 69 29.86 4.85 -11.78
CA GLN A 69 30.64 4.76 -10.54
C GLN A 69 29.84 4.18 -9.37
N VAL A 70 28.51 4.04 -9.49
CA VAL A 70 27.67 3.46 -8.44
C VAL A 70 27.67 1.94 -8.55
N ALA A 71 28.64 1.31 -7.92
CA ALA A 71 28.70 -0.15 -7.88
C ALA A 71 27.72 -0.74 -6.84
N MET A 72 27.30 -2.00 -7.07
CA MET A 72 26.42 -2.75 -6.14
C MET A 72 26.96 -2.86 -4.71
N GLY A 73 28.27 -2.84 -4.53
CA GLY A 73 28.95 -2.89 -3.22
C GLY A 73 29.28 -1.51 -2.65
N SER A 74 28.87 -0.41 -3.29
CA SER A 74 29.15 0.94 -2.80
C SER A 74 28.50 1.21 -1.44
N GLU A 75 29.04 2.19 -0.70
CA GLU A 75 28.51 2.59 0.60
C GLU A 75 27.05 3.05 0.51
N VAL A 76 26.69 3.79 -0.54
CA VAL A 76 25.32 4.23 -0.84
C VAL A 76 24.38 3.03 -0.93
N ILE A 77 24.71 2.05 -1.73
CA ILE A 77 23.86 0.87 -1.95
C ILE A 77 23.77 0.02 -0.67
N THR A 78 24.88 -0.16 0.05
CA THR A 78 24.91 -0.88 1.32
C THR A 78 24.01 -0.21 2.36
N PHE A 79 24.07 1.13 2.46
CA PHE A 79 23.19 1.90 3.32
C PHE A 79 21.72 1.73 2.94
N ARG A 80 21.38 1.83 1.66
CA ARG A 80 20.00 1.69 1.16
C ARG A 80 19.46 0.28 1.35
N LYS A 81 20.24 -0.75 1.11
CA LYS A 81 19.90 -2.15 1.44
C LYS A 81 19.58 -2.31 2.92
N THR A 82 20.36 -1.68 3.80
CA THR A 82 20.13 -1.68 5.25
C THR A 82 18.80 -1.02 5.60
N MET A 83 18.48 0.13 4.99
CA MET A 83 17.20 0.82 5.22
C MET A 83 16.01 0.01 4.73
N LEU A 84 16.10 -0.59 3.54
CA LEU A 84 15.05 -1.48 3.02
C LEU A 84 14.87 -2.71 3.91
N THR A 85 15.96 -3.31 4.39
CA THR A 85 15.91 -4.44 5.34
C THR A 85 15.13 -4.06 6.62
N LYS A 86 15.43 -2.90 7.21
CA LYS A 86 14.73 -2.40 8.40
C LYS A 86 13.25 -2.17 8.13
N TYR A 87 12.93 -1.58 6.98
CA TYR A 87 11.55 -1.34 6.55
C TYR A 87 10.78 -2.65 6.41
N LEU A 88 11.28 -3.60 5.62
CA LEU A 88 10.60 -4.88 5.38
C LEU A 88 10.40 -5.68 6.67
N LYS A 89 11.41 -5.74 7.56
CA LYS A 89 11.24 -6.38 8.88
C LYS A 89 10.15 -5.69 9.70
N LYS A 90 10.11 -4.35 9.69
CA LYS A 90 9.11 -3.59 10.44
C LYS A 90 7.70 -3.79 9.88
N LEU A 91 7.54 -4.02 8.57
CA LEU A 91 6.23 -4.31 7.97
C LEU A 91 5.54 -5.51 8.62
N VAL A 92 6.28 -6.54 8.95
CA VAL A 92 5.75 -7.82 9.45
C VAL A 92 5.78 -7.95 10.97
N SER A 93 6.51 -7.09 11.68
CA SER A 93 6.69 -7.18 13.13
C SER A 93 5.99 -6.08 13.94
N SER A 94 5.49 -5.02 13.29
CA SER A 94 4.88 -3.90 14.01
C SER A 94 3.42 -4.14 14.32
N GLU A 95 2.99 -3.67 15.49
CA GLU A 95 1.57 -3.60 15.82
C GLU A 95 0.84 -2.58 14.94
N TRP A 96 -0.37 -2.94 14.49
CA TRP A 96 -1.23 -2.09 13.68
C TRP A 96 -1.89 -1.01 14.54
N ASN A 97 -1.17 0.07 14.77
CA ASN A 97 -1.63 1.23 15.52
C ASN A 97 -1.37 2.53 14.73
N LEU A 98 -1.87 3.65 15.25
CA LEU A 98 -1.73 4.96 14.60
C LEU A 98 -0.26 5.34 14.36
N SER A 99 0.64 4.96 15.27
CA SER A 99 2.08 5.25 15.13
C SER A 99 2.69 4.51 13.95
N TYR A 100 2.29 3.25 13.77
CA TYR A 100 2.73 2.44 12.64
C TYR A 100 2.15 2.97 11.31
N LEU A 101 0.88 3.33 11.26
CA LEU A 101 0.28 3.95 10.07
C LEU A 101 0.96 5.26 9.67
N LYS A 102 1.30 6.10 10.65
CA LYS A 102 2.10 7.31 10.41
C LYS A 102 3.50 6.99 9.86
N TYR A 103 4.10 5.90 10.32
CA TYR A 103 5.38 5.45 9.77
C TYR A 103 5.25 4.99 8.33
N LEU A 104 4.24 4.19 7.98
CA LEU A 104 3.99 3.75 6.60
C LEU A 104 3.75 4.93 5.65
N ASP A 105 2.98 5.90 6.11
CA ASP A 105 2.73 7.15 5.39
C ASP A 105 4.00 7.98 5.21
N TRP A 106 4.80 8.12 6.28
CA TRP A 106 6.08 8.82 6.23
C TRP A 106 7.08 8.17 5.25
N VAL A 107 7.07 6.84 5.12
CA VAL A 107 7.90 6.15 4.12
C VAL A 107 7.54 6.59 2.70
N GLY A 108 6.25 6.75 2.38
CA GLY A 108 5.84 7.34 1.10
C GLY A 108 6.35 8.77 0.92
N HIS A 109 6.23 9.58 1.98
CA HIS A 109 6.63 10.99 2.00
C HIS A 109 8.12 11.21 1.72
N ILE A 110 9.00 10.38 2.29
CA ILE A 110 10.47 10.56 2.12
C ILE A 110 10.98 10.24 0.72
N HIS A 111 10.17 9.67 -0.14
CA HIS A 111 10.51 9.41 -1.54
C HIS A 111 10.19 10.60 -2.46
N THR A 112 9.64 11.67 -1.91
CA THR A 112 9.30 12.91 -2.63
C THR A 112 10.00 14.11 -2.03
N THR A 113 10.28 15.11 -2.85
CA THR A 113 10.77 16.41 -2.37
C THR A 113 9.65 17.15 -1.67
N THR A 114 9.87 17.54 -0.42
CA THR A 114 8.89 18.29 0.36
C THR A 114 9.53 19.57 0.94
N PRO A 115 8.72 20.60 1.26
CA PRO A 115 9.23 21.80 1.91
C PRO A 115 9.89 21.56 3.28
N LEU A 116 9.49 20.46 3.96
CA LEU A 116 9.97 20.10 5.29
C LEU A 116 11.24 19.26 5.26
N LYS A 117 11.51 18.60 4.12
CA LYS A 117 12.68 17.78 3.93
C LYS A 117 13.16 17.93 2.49
N LYS A 118 14.38 18.40 2.33
CA LYS A 118 15.12 18.22 1.09
C LYS A 118 15.51 16.74 1.03
N SER A 119 14.58 15.91 0.56
CA SER A 119 14.92 14.53 0.31
C SER A 119 15.82 14.51 -0.91
N SER A 120 16.96 13.90 -0.78
CA SER A 120 17.85 13.61 -1.89
C SER A 120 17.33 12.49 -2.79
N ILE A 121 16.25 11.82 -2.39
CA ILE A 121 15.58 10.84 -3.24
C ILE A 121 14.27 11.45 -3.71
N ASN A 122 14.27 11.95 -4.93
CA ASN A 122 13.05 12.33 -5.64
C ASN A 122 12.83 11.31 -6.76
N VAL A 123 12.07 10.26 -6.44
CA VAL A 123 11.82 9.14 -7.35
C VAL A 123 10.42 9.31 -7.93
N GLU A 124 10.27 9.24 -9.24
CA GLU A 124 8.96 9.29 -9.90
C GLU A 124 8.10 8.08 -9.53
N TYR A 125 6.79 8.30 -9.45
CA TYR A 125 5.84 7.27 -9.03
C TYR A 125 5.88 6.01 -9.91
N ILE A 126 6.23 6.13 -11.18
CA ILE A 126 6.34 4.99 -12.08
C ILE A 126 7.33 3.94 -11.54
N HIS A 127 8.45 4.38 -10.96
CA HIS A 127 9.47 3.49 -10.38
C HIS A 127 9.00 2.86 -9.08
N ILE A 128 8.35 3.65 -8.20
CA ILE A 128 7.74 3.15 -6.97
C ILE A 128 6.67 2.10 -7.29
N ASN A 129 5.77 2.38 -8.22
CA ASN A 129 4.70 1.48 -8.61
C ASN A 129 5.23 0.16 -9.21
N ALA A 130 6.22 0.26 -10.10
CA ALA A 130 6.87 -0.92 -10.69
C ALA A 130 7.58 -1.76 -9.63
N LEU A 131 8.29 -1.11 -8.69
CA LEU A 131 8.97 -1.78 -7.59
C LEU A 131 7.99 -2.46 -6.64
N MET A 132 6.87 -1.80 -6.29
CA MET A 132 5.82 -2.40 -5.46
C MET A 132 5.26 -3.67 -6.10
N GLY A 133 4.99 -3.66 -7.42
CA GLY A 133 4.54 -4.84 -8.15
C GLY A 133 5.58 -5.96 -8.14
N TYR A 134 6.85 -5.63 -8.32
CA TYR A 134 7.94 -6.61 -8.27
C TYR A 134 8.09 -7.23 -6.88
N VAL A 135 8.14 -6.43 -5.82
CA VAL A 135 8.23 -6.90 -4.42
C VAL A 135 7.03 -7.77 -4.07
N ALA A 136 5.82 -7.35 -4.45
CA ALA A 136 4.60 -8.13 -4.24
C ALA A 136 4.71 -9.52 -4.90
N ALA A 137 5.15 -9.58 -6.16
CA ALA A 137 5.32 -10.85 -6.87
C ALA A 137 6.38 -11.76 -6.20
N VAL A 138 7.50 -11.21 -5.74
CA VAL A 138 8.55 -11.96 -5.05
C VAL A 138 8.04 -12.52 -3.73
N VAL A 139 7.39 -11.70 -2.90
CA VAL A 139 6.86 -12.11 -1.59
C VAL A 139 5.75 -13.14 -1.75
N VAL A 140 4.77 -12.87 -2.59
CA VAL A 140 3.65 -13.80 -2.85
C VAL A 140 4.17 -15.14 -3.40
N GLY A 141 5.09 -15.09 -4.36
CA GLY A 141 5.69 -16.31 -4.91
C GLY A 141 6.49 -17.12 -3.90
N ALA A 142 7.12 -16.48 -2.91
CA ALA A 142 7.80 -17.16 -1.80
C ALA A 142 6.79 -17.78 -0.82
N LEU A 143 5.74 -17.04 -0.47
CA LEU A 143 4.69 -17.51 0.44
C LEU A 143 3.92 -18.71 -0.13
N GLN A 144 3.63 -18.71 -1.43
CA GLN A 144 2.99 -19.83 -2.12
C GLN A 144 3.78 -21.15 -2.06
N LYS A 145 5.11 -21.05 -1.93
CA LYS A 145 6.00 -22.21 -1.80
C LYS A 145 6.25 -22.63 -0.36
N CYS A 146 5.75 -21.88 0.60
CA CYS A 146 5.94 -22.18 2.01
C CYS A 146 5.12 -23.41 2.40
N THR A 147 5.75 -24.36 3.07
CA THR A 147 5.15 -25.62 3.53
C THR A 147 4.88 -25.63 5.05
N GLU A 148 5.10 -24.51 5.74
CA GLU A 148 4.88 -24.42 7.19
C GLU A 148 3.40 -24.32 7.56
N TRP A 149 2.54 -24.05 6.59
CA TRP A 149 1.09 -23.89 6.77
C TRP A 149 0.32 -24.84 5.86
N ASP A 150 -0.89 -25.20 6.27
CA ASP A 150 -1.88 -25.82 5.40
C ASP A 150 -2.26 -24.88 4.24
N ASP A 151 -2.90 -25.44 3.22
CA ASP A 151 -3.22 -24.73 1.99
C ASP A 151 -4.15 -23.52 2.26
N ASP A 152 -5.18 -23.71 3.08
CA ASP A 152 -6.15 -22.65 3.40
C ASP A 152 -5.47 -21.48 4.15
N THR A 153 -4.62 -21.79 5.13
CA THR A 153 -3.85 -20.79 5.88
C THR A 153 -2.90 -20.03 4.95
N ARG A 154 -2.21 -20.74 4.06
CA ARG A 154 -1.29 -20.15 3.10
C ARG A 154 -2.00 -19.20 2.14
N ASP A 155 -3.14 -19.62 1.58
CA ASP A 155 -3.93 -18.82 0.65
C ASP A 155 -4.47 -17.55 1.33
N ASN A 156 -4.92 -17.65 2.58
CA ASN A 156 -5.35 -16.50 3.37
C ASN A 156 -4.19 -15.53 3.65
N ILE A 157 -2.99 -16.02 3.96
CA ILE A 157 -1.79 -15.19 4.12
C ILE A 157 -1.44 -14.48 2.81
N VAL A 158 -1.43 -15.19 1.69
CA VAL A 158 -1.18 -14.61 0.35
C VAL A 158 -2.18 -13.49 0.04
N ASN A 159 -3.47 -13.70 0.30
CA ASN A 159 -4.51 -12.71 0.12
C ASN A 159 -4.30 -11.48 1.02
N ALA A 160 -3.92 -11.68 2.28
CA ALA A 160 -3.63 -10.59 3.22
C ALA A 160 -2.47 -9.71 2.72
N TYR A 161 -1.38 -10.33 2.23
CA TYR A 161 -0.26 -9.58 1.63
C TYR A 161 -0.65 -8.86 0.36
N ASN A 162 -1.45 -9.46 -0.52
CA ASN A 162 -1.94 -8.80 -1.72
C ASN A 162 -2.71 -7.52 -1.38
N LYS A 163 -3.66 -7.59 -0.44
CA LYS A 163 -4.40 -6.42 0.04
C LYS A 163 -3.47 -5.38 0.67
N PHE A 164 -2.52 -5.82 1.50
CA PHE A 164 -1.55 -4.93 2.15
C PHE A 164 -0.68 -4.16 1.16
N PHE A 165 -0.19 -4.81 0.10
CA PHE A 165 0.61 -4.13 -0.93
C PHE A 165 -0.17 -3.00 -1.61
N TRP A 166 -1.47 -3.18 -1.84
CA TRP A 166 -2.31 -2.11 -2.40
C TRP A 166 -2.54 -0.96 -1.41
N VAL A 167 -2.74 -1.26 -0.13
CA VAL A 167 -2.81 -0.24 0.92
C VAL A 167 -1.51 0.55 0.99
N GLN A 168 -0.37 -0.14 0.97
CA GLN A 168 0.95 0.51 1.00
C GLN A 168 1.21 1.33 -0.27
N ASN A 169 0.85 0.81 -1.44
CA ASN A 169 0.99 1.55 -2.70
C ASN A 169 0.15 2.84 -2.71
N ASP A 170 -1.05 2.80 -2.13
CA ASP A 170 -1.88 3.99 -1.96
C ASP A 170 -1.21 5.05 -1.08
N LEU A 171 -0.57 4.65 0.02
CA LEU A 171 0.17 5.56 0.90
C LEU A 171 1.37 6.21 0.18
N PHE A 172 1.99 5.54 -0.78
CA PHE A 172 2.96 6.18 -1.68
C PHE A 172 2.28 7.13 -2.65
N SER A 173 1.23 6.66 -3.35
CA SER A 173 0.59 7.40 -4.45
C SER A 173 0.06 8.77 -4.02
N ARG A 174 -0.36 8.92 -2.77
CA ARG A 174 -0.92 10.18 -2.23
C ARG A 174 0.02 11.38 -2.34
N TYR A 175 1.31 11.15 -2.44
CA TYR A 175 2.33 12.21 -2.58
C TYR A 175 2.63 12.59 -4.04
N TYR A 176 2.12 11.82 -4.98
CA TYR A 176 2.34 11.98 -6.41
C TYR A 176 1.09 12.37 -7.16
N VAL A 177 -0.07 11.85 -6.75
CA VAL A 177 -1.33 12.03 -7.45
C VAL A 177 -2.13 13.15 -6.79
N LYS A 178 -2.48 14.17 -7.58
CA LYS A 178 -3.41 15.21 -7.14
C LYS A 178 -4.82 14.64 -7.17
N GLU A 179 -5.43 14.47 -6.01
CA GLU A 179 -6.82 14.08 -5.93
C GLU A 179 -7.74 15.25 -6.28
N ARG A 180 -8.83 14.94 -6.96
CA ARG A 180 -9.90 15.91 -7.16
C ARG A 180 -10.58 16.17 -5.81
N VAL A 181 -10.37 17.34 -5.27
CA VAL A 181 -11.13 17.81 -4.09
C VAL A 181 -12.47 18.34 -4.60
N LEU A 182 -13.55 17.62 -4.28
CA LEU A 182 -14.89 18.11 -4.55
C LEU A 182 -15.15 19.39 -3.74
N SER A 183 -15.67 20.42 -4.38
CA SER A 183 -16.18 21.61 -3.70
C SER A 183 -17.36 21.22 -2.79
N ASP A 184 -17.65 22.02 -1.78
CA ASP A 184 -18.75 21.73 -0.86
C ASP A 184 -20.10 21.67 -1.60
N LYS A 185 -20.26 22.46 -2.68
CA LYS A 185 -21.42 22.40 -3.57
C LYS A 185 -21.56 21.06 -4.31
N GLU A 186 -20.42 20.49 -4.78
CA GLU A 186 -20.42 19.18 -5.43
C GLU A 186 -20.65 18.05 -4.44
N LYS A 187 -20.12 18.16 -3.20
CA LYS A 187 -20.41 17.19 -2.12
C LYS A 187 -21.88 17.15 -1.77
N GLU A 188 -22.53 18.32 -1.69
CA GLU A 188 -23.97 18.42 -1.43
C GLU A 188 -24.81 17.88 -2.59
N ALA A 189 -24.37 18.10 -3.83
CA ALA A 189 -25.06 17.54 -5.00
C ALA A 189 -24.99 16.01 -5.02
N VAL A 190 -23.79 15.43 -4.79
CA VAL A 190 -23.59 13.98 -4.69
C VAL A 190 -24.42 13.39 -3.54
N LYS A 191 -24.48 14.08 -2.41
CA LYS A 191 -25.29 13.63 -1.26
C LYS A 191 -26.77 13.57 -1.60
N ARG A 192 -27.32 14.61 -2.24
CA ARG A 192 -28.70 14.66 -2.69
C ARG A 192 -29.02 13.54 -3.68
N GLU A 193 -28.17 13.34 -4.67
CA GLU A 193 -28.36 12.29 -5.66
C GLU A 193 -28.38 10.88 -5.01
N LYS A 194 -27.49 10.63 -4.05
CA LYS A 194 -27.48 9.35 -3.28
C LYS A 194 -28.76 9.19 -2.45
N GLU A 195 -29.24 10.25 -1.81
CA GLU A 195 -30.48 10.22 -1.03
C GLU A 195 -31.71 9.98 -1.93
N GLU A 196 -31.75 10.58 -3.11
CA GLU A 196 -32.80 10.36 -4.11
C GLU A 196 -32.78 8.92 -4.63
N GLN A 197 -31.60 8.38 -4.96
CA GLN A 197 -31.44 6.99 -5.38
C GLN A 197 -31.84 6.02 -4.27
N ALA A 198 -31.42 6.26 -3.02
CA ALA A 198 -31.81 5.43 -1.88
C ALA A 198 -33.33 5.47 -1.63
N ASN A 199 -33.96 6.62 -1.81
CA ASN A 199 -35.40 6.76 -1.67
C ASN A 199 -36.16 6.09 -2.83
N ALA A 200 -35.65 6.15 -4.05
CA ALA A 200 -36.22 5.45 -5.20
C ALA A 200 -36.17 3.92 -4.98
N VAL A 201 -35.02 3.38 -4.56
CA VAL A 201 -34.85 1.96 -4.21
C VAL A 201 -35.79 1.55 -3.06
N ARG A 202 -35.91 2.37 -2.02
CA ARG A 202 -36.85 2.11 -0.92
C ARG A 202 -38.30 2.09 -1.38
N LYS A 203 -38.68 2.96 -2.32
CA LYS A 203 -39.99 3.01 -2.90
C LYS A 203 -40.28 1.77 -3.75
N GLU A 204 -39.31 1.35 -4.53
CA GLU A 204 -39.37 0.12 -5.36
C GLU A 204 -39.53 -1.13 -4.48
N LEU A 205 -38.68 -1.29 -3.46
CA LEU A 205 -38.79 -2.37 -2.48
C LEU A 205 -40.12 -2.38 -1.72
N ARG A 206 -40.70 -1.22 -1.44
CA ARG A 206 -42.03 -1.14 -0.83
C ARG A 206 -43.14 -1.50 -1.79
N SER A 207 -42.99 -1.24 -3.09
CA SER A 207 -43.95 -1.64 -4.11
C SER A 207 -43.90 -3.14 -4.43
N GLU A 208 -42.71 -3.75 -4.31
CA GLU A 208 -42.48 -5.19 -4.51
C GLU A 208 -42.78 -6.03 -3.25
N SER A 209 -42.89 -5.42 -2.07
CA SER A 209 -43.14 -6.12 -0.81
C SER A 209 -44.52 -6.77 -0.70
N THR A 210 -45.34 -6.74 -1.75
CA THR A 210 -46.54 -7.57 -1.90
C THR A 210 -46.28 -8.91 -2.58
N LEU A 211 -45.10 -9.15 -3.13
CA LEU A 211 -44.69 -10.46 -3.66
C LEU A 211 -43.22 -10.79 -3.32
N ASN A 212 -43.04 -11.76 -2.44
CA ASN A 212 -41.76 -12.45 -2.17
C ASN A 212 -40.73 -11.72 -1.29
N ALA A 213 -40.97 -11.78 -0.03
CA ALA A 213 -40.09 -11.32 1.04
C ALA A 213 -38.98 -12.35 1.41
N VAL A 214 -38.00 -12.67 0.60
CA VAL A 214 -36.84 -13.44 1.13
C VAL A 214 -35.49 -13.16 0.45
N VAL A 215 -35.39 -12.60 -0.73
CA VAL A 215 -34.10 -12.57 -1.44
C VAL A 215 -33.41 -11.19 -1.46
N GLY A 216 -34.13 -10.12 -1.12
CA GLY A 216 -33.62 -8.73 -1.29
C GLY A 216 -32.79 -8.16 -0.14
N VAL A 217 -32.73 -8.81 1.01
CA VAL A 217 -32.19 -8.17 2.25
C VAL A 217 -30.66 -8.12 2.28
N ALA A 218 -29.98 -9.04 1.64
CA ALA A 218 -28.50 -9.11 1.71
C ALA A 218 -27.80 -8.01 0.88
N ALA A 219 -28.35 -7.62 -0.27
CA ALA A 219 -27.71 -6.63 -1.15
C ALA A 219 -27.90 -5.17 -0.67
N GLY A 220 -29.01 -4.86 -0.02
CA GLY A 220 -29.33 -3.50 0.44
C GLY A 220 -28.54 -3.05 1.67
N LEU A 221 -28.13 -3.99 2.52
CA LEU A 221 -27.39 -3.67 3.76
C LEU A 221 -25.93 -3.30 3.51
N VAL A 222 -25.32 -3.83 2.46
CA VAL A 222 -23.91 -3.52 2.13
C VAL A 222 -23.78 -2.09 1.59
N LEU A 223 -24.74 -1.60 0.83
CA LEU A 223 -24.68 -0.25 0.25
C LEU A 223 -25.07 0.86 1.26
N GLY A 224 -25.93 0.56 2.23
CA GLY A 224 -26.40 1.53 3.22
C GLY A 224 -25.41 1.81 4.36
N VAL A 225 -24.61 0.82 4.75
CA VAL A 225 -23.68 0.94 5.89
C VAL A 225 -22.39 1.67 5.51
N VAL A 226 -21.92 1.50 4.27
CA VAL A 226 -20.69 2.17 3.81
C VAL A 226 -20.89 3.68 3.60
N GLY A 227 -22.07 4.09 3.12
CA GLY A 227 -22.34 5.52 2.85
C GLY A 227 -22.49 6.40 4.08
N ALA A 228 -23.03 5.87 5.19
CA ALA A 228 -23.33 6.66 6.39
C ALA A 228 -22.12 6.91 7.32
N LYS A 229 -21.05 6.11 7.19
CA LYS A 229 -19.86 6.21 8.06
C LYS A 229 -18.78 7.17 7.53
N TYR A 230 -18.87 7.58 6.28
CA TYR A 230 -17.81 8.33 5.59
C TYR A 230 -18.15 9.80 5.28
N LEU A 231 -19.25 10.33 5.86
CA LEU A 231 -19.69 11.73 5.69
C LEU A 231 -19.69 12.56 7.00
N ARG A 232 -18.88 12.12 7.99
CA ARG A 232 -18.59 12.98 9.16
C ARG A 232 -17.13 13.34 9.23
#